data_73cba28e6afbe49afebe6c2b47d0ed4a
#
_entry.id   73cba28e6afbe49afebe6c2b47d0ed4a
#
_cell.length_a   1.000
_cell.length_b   1.000
_cell.length_c   1.000
_cell.angle_alpha   90.00
_cell.angle_beta   90.00
_cell.angle_gamma   90.00
#
_symmetry.space_group_name_H-M   'P 1'
#
loop_
_entity.id
_entity.type
_entity.pdbx_description
1 polymer ?
#
loop_
_entity_poly.entity_id
_entity_poly.type
_entity_poly.pdbx_seq_one_letter_code
_entity_poly.pdbx_strand_id
1 'polypeptide(L)'
;KALYDICMLLNKRAGELLSAVDIVDIMNHLGTILSTRRSAEIALIDYGNVEWKDFALMKKDHWVDNPQRSQSNNTIVFETKPSEEELTDIFDIILEGGGSEPAFYNGQTARKRARWFNLTNPCGEILLSGAGSFCNLVECDLAKFNGDFYELKRALRLISRANFRQTCVSLDDGILSKSW
;
A
#
# COMPACT_ATOMS: atom_id res chain seq x y z
N LYS A 1 -18.69 -14.15 5.67
CA LYS A 1 -19.14 -12.94 4.96
C LYS A 1 -18.19 -12.62 3.81
N ALA A 2 -16.90 -12.33 4.05
CA ALA A 2 -15.95 -11.90 3.00
C ALA A 2 -15.92 -12.83 1.78
N LEU A 3 -15.79 -14.16 1.97
CA LEU A 3 -15.83 -15.13 0.85
C LEU A 3 -17.14 -15.09 0.08
N TYR A 4 -18.26 -14.88 0.75
CA TYR A 4 -19.57 -14.73 0.09
C TYR A 4 -19.60 -13.46 -0.78
N ASP A 5 -19.13 -12.34 -0.25
CA ASP A 5 -19.10 -11.07 -0.97
C ASP A 5 -18.18 -11.15 -2.20
N ILE A 6 -17.01 -11.82 -2.09
CA ILE A 6 -16.12 -12.13 -3.20
C ILE A 6 -16.81 -13.00 -4.26
N CYS A 7 -17.50 -14.08 -3.83
CA CYS A 7 -18.24 -14.93 -4.78
C CYS A 7 -19.34 -14.15 -5.52
N MET A 8 -20.04 -13.26 -4.84
CA MET A 8 -21.07 -12.41 -5.47
C MET A 8 -20.45 -11.46 -6.50
N LEU A 9 -19.29 -10.85 -6.20
CA LEU A 9 -18.56 -10.00 -7.13
C LEU A 9 -18.13 -10.80 -8.38
N LEU A 10 -17.50 -11.96 -8.18
CA LEU A 10 -17.03 -12.82 -9.27
C LEU A 10 -18.20 -13.32 -10.15
N ASN A 11 -19.33 -13.70 -9.53
CA ASN A 11 -20.51 -14.10 -10.28
C ASN A 11 -21.08 -12.95 -11.12
N LYS A 12 -21.06 -11.72 -10.61
CA LYS A 12 -21.50 -10.52 -11.36
C LYS A 12 -20.61 -10.26 -12.57
N ARG A 13 -19.34 -10.64 -12.49
CA ARG A 13 -18.35 -10.48 -13.58
C ARG A 13 -18.16 -11.74 -14.43
N ALA A 14 -18.98 -12.75 -14.27
CA ALA A 14 -18.83 -14.00 -14.98
C ALA A 14 -18.81 -13.82 -16.51
N GLY A 15 -17.71 -14.20 -17.15
CA GLY A 15 -17.49 -14.03 -18.60
C GLY A 15 -16.85 -12.68 -18.99
N GLU A 16 -16.55 -11.80 -18.03
CA GLU A 16 -15.89 -10.51 -18.25
C GLU A 16 -14.52 -10.48 -17.54
N LEU A 17 -13.68 -9.52 -17.92
CA LEU A 17 -12.46 -9.22 -17.19
C LEU A 17 -12.79 -8.44 -15.92
N LEU A 18 -12.04 -8.72 -14.85
CA LEU A 18 -12.12 -7.93 -13.63
C LEU A 18 -11.53 -6.54 -13.87
N SER A 19 -12.21 -5.51 -13.41
CA SER A 19 -11.67 -4.14 -13.38
C SER A 19 -10.63 -3.97 -12.27
N ALA A 20 -9.85 -2.89 -12.32
CA ALA A 20 -8.93 -2.52 -11.25
C ALA A 20 -9.65 -2.39 -9.90
N VAL A 21 -10.86 -1.82 -9.90
CA VAL A 21 -11.69 -1.68 -8.70
C VAL A 21 -12.14 -3.04 -8.17
N ASP A 22 -12.57 -3.95 -9.03
CA ASP A 22 -12.96 -5.31 -8.63
C ASP A 22 -11.81 -6.05 -7.95
N ILE A 23 -10.58 -5.92 -8.49
CA ILE A 23 -9.38 -6.56 -7.93
C ILE A 23 -9.10 -6.01 -6.53
N VAL A 24 -9.15 -4.69 -6.35
CA VAL A 24 -8.93 -4.07 -5.03
C VAL A 24 -10.03 -4.45 -4.06
N ASP A 25 -11.30 -4.51 -4.48
CA ASP A 25 -12.40 -4.95 -3.63
C ASP A 25 -12.23 -6.39 -3.15
N ILE A 26 -11.78 -7.31 -4.02
CA ILE A 26 -11.47 -8.70 -3.65
C ILE A 26 -10.37 -8.72 -2.58
N MET A 27 -9.28 -7.99 -2.77
CA MET A 27 -8.17 -7.92 -1.82
C MET A 27 -8.63 -7.31 -0.49
N ASN A 28 -9.39 -6.22 -0.53
CA ASN A 28 -9.93 -5.59 0.68
C ASN A 28 -10.88 -6.52 1.45
N HIS A 29 -11.70 -7.31 0.76
CA HIS A 29 -12.51 -8.35 1.42
C HIS A 29 -11.62 -9.43 2.10
N LEU A 30 -10.53 -9.84 1.46
CA LEU A 30 -9.56 -10.76 2.07
C LEU A 30 -8.89 -10.13 3.30
N GLY A 31 -8.52 -8.86 3.21
CA GLY A 31 -7.95 -8.10 4.31
C GLY A 31 -8.84 -8.09 5.55
N THR A 32 -10.15 -8.02 5.41
CA THR A 32 -11.09 -8.07 6.55
C THR A 32 -11.07 -9.41 7.30
N ILE A 33 -10.56 -10.49 6.68
CA ILE A 33 -10.41 -11.79 7.34
C ILE A 33 -9.16 -11.82 8.21
N LEU A 34 -8.08 -11.15 7.74
CA LEU A 34 -6.78 -11.16 8.41
C LEU A 34 -6.77 -10.31 9.67
N SER A 35 -7.53 -9.21 9.68
CA SER A 35 -7.58 -8.32 10.83
C SER A 35 -8.94 -7.63 10.93
N THR A 36 -9.57 -7.75 12.09
CA THR A 36 -10.80 -7.01 12.42
C THR A 36 -10.52 -5.53 12.75
N ARG A 37 -9.27 -5.20 12.97
CA ARG A 37 -8.86 -3.88 13.45
C ARG A 37 -8.34 -2.99 12.32
N ARG A 38 -7.43 -3.50 11.53
CA ARG A 38 -6.83 -2.85 10.37
C ARG A 38 -5.96 -3.88 9.67
N SER A 39 -6.29 -4.29 8.47
CA SER A 39 -5.25 -4.75 7.58
C SER A 39 -4.68 -3.52 6.88
N ALA A 40 -3.39 -3.47 6.72
CA ALA A 40 -2.76 -2.42 5.97
C ALA A 40 -2.40 -3.00 4.61
N GLU A 41 -3.15 -2.62 3.61
CA GLU A 41 -2.93 -2.99 2.21
C GLU A 41 -2.51 -1.75 1.43
N ILE A 42 -1.91 -1.93 0.29
CA ILE A 42 -1.67 -0.87 -0.68
C ILE A 42 -2.17 -1.31 -2.04
N ALA A 43 -2.87 -0.41 -2.70
CA ALA A 43 -3.24 -0.56 -4.10
C ALA A 43 -2.54 0.52 -4.92
N LEU A 44 -1.81 0.10 -5.94
CA LEU A 44 -1.09 0.97 -6.86
C LEU A 44 -1.71 0.86 -8.24
N ILE A 45 -1.90 2.01 -8.90
CA ILE A 45 -2.29 2.08 -10.30
C ILE A 45 -1.41 3.10 -11.04
N ASP A 46 -0.99 2.77 -12.25
CA ASP A 46 -0.27 3.73 -13.08
C ASP A 46 -1.24 4.81 -13.60
N TYR A 47 -0.81 6.07 -13.59
CA TYR A 47 -1.60 7.21 -14.10
C TYR A 47 -2.01 7.04 -15.57
N GLY A 48 -1.19 6.34 -16.37
CA GLY A 48 -1.52 6.00 -17.77
C GLY A 48 -2.54 4.87 -17.95
N ASN A 49 -2.98 4.21 -16.87
CA ASN A 49 -4.01 3.17 -16.95
C ASN A 49 -5.39 3.79 -17.21
N VAL A 50 -6.16 3.22 -18.11
CA VAL A 50 -7.49 3.75 -18.50
C VAL A 50 -8.49 3.77 -17.35
N GLU A 51 -8.31 2.94 -16.33
CA GLU A 51 -9.19 2.81 -15.17
C GLU A 51 -8.74 3.67 -13.96
N TRP A 52 -7.72 4.52 -14.11
CA TRP A 52 -7.18 5.26 -12.97
C TRP A 52 -8.21 6.19 -12.30
N LYS A 53 -9.14 6.75 -13.07
CA LYS A 53 -10.19 7.65 -12.54
C LYS A 53 -11.20 6.87 -11.67
N ASP A 54 -11.65 5.72 -12.14
CA ASP A 54 -12.56 4.85 -11.38
C ASP A 54 -11.89 4.35 -10.09
N PHE A 55 -10.61 3.99 -10.19
CA PHE A 55 -9.80 3.63 -9.04
C PHE A 55 -9.65 4.79 -8.03
N ALA A 56 -9.42 6.02 -8.50
CA ALA A 56 -9.29 7.19 -7.65
C ALA A 56 -10.60 7.52 -6.90
N LEU A 57 -11.75 7.31 -7.57
CA LEU A 57 -13.08 7.59 -7.01
C LEU A 57 -13.67 6.41 -6.22
N MET A 58 -13.06 5.23 -6.23
CA MET A 58 -13.64 4.03 -5.65
C MET A 58 -13.98 4.17 -4.16
N LYS A 59 -13.32 5.08 -3.44
CA LYS A 59 -13.58 5.33 -2.02
C LYS A 59 -14.60 6.45 -1.75
N LYS A 60 -15.16 7.06 -2.79
CA LYS A 60 -16.27 8.02 -2.61
C LYS A 60 -17.44 7.32 -1.91
N ASP A 61 -17.87 7.86 -0.78
CA ASP A 61 -18.98 7.36 0.05
C ASP A 61 -18.87 5.86 0.44
N HIS A 62 -17.66 5.29 0.41
CA HIS A 62 -17.44 3.85 0.63
C HIS A 62 -17.90 3.35 2.01
N TRP A 63 -18.01 4.22 2.99
CA TRP A 63 -18.45 3.87 4.35
C TRP A 63 -19.85 3.25 4.40
N VAL A 64 -20.73 3.59 3.44
CA VAL A 64 -22.10 3.10 3.37
C VAL A 64 -22.15 1.73 2.69
N ASP A 65 -21.64 1.64 1.46
CA ASP A 65 -21.84 0.46 0.62
C ASP A 65 -20.64 -0.49 0.57
N ASN A 66 -19.43 0.06 0.74
CA ASN A 66 -18.18 -0.68 0.56
C ASN A 66 -17.17 -0.41 1.70
N PRO A 67 -17.54 -0.63 2.97
CA PRO A 67 -16.68 -0.28 4.11
C PRO A 67 -15.34 -1.04 4.12
N GLN A 68 -15.22 -2.19 3.42
CA GLN A 68 -13.97 -2.92 3.25
C GLN A 68 -12.89 -2.10 2.53
N ARG A 69 -13.25 -1.11 1.72
CA ARG A 69 -12.30 -0.24 1.00
C ARG A 69 -11.42 0.61 1.91
N SER A 70 -11.76 0.70 3.20
CA SER A 70 -10.88 1.29 4.21
C SER A 70 -9.64 0.45 4.54
N GLN A 71 -9.55 -0.78 4.04
CA GLN A 71 -8.41 -1.69 4.30
C GLN A 71 -7.15 -1.30 3.52
N SER A 72 -7.27 -0.66 2.35
CA SER A 72 -6.13 -0.27 1.52
C SER A 72 -5.86 1.23 1.54
N ASN A 73 -4.59 1.60 1.37
CA ASN A 73 -4.17 2.93 0.92
C ASN A 73 -4.06 2.89 -0.60
N ASN A 74 -4.76 3.80 -1.27
CA ASN A 74 -4.79 3.84 -2.73
C ASN A 74 -3.83 4.92 -3.24
N THR A 75 -3.04 4.58 -4.26
CA THR A 75 -1.94 5.41 -4.74
C THR A 75 -1.84 5.39 -6.27
N ILE A 76 -1.67 6.55 -6.88
CA ILE A 76 -1.36 6.70 -8.30
C ILE A 76 0.17 6.77 -8.48
N VAL A 77 0.68 5.95 -9.38
CA VAL A 77 2.10 5.91 -9.74
C VAL A 77 2.32 6.73 -11.01
N PHE A 78 3.28 7.64 -10.97
CA PHE A 78 3.70 8.46 -12.12
C PHE A 78 5.05 8.00 -12.63
N GLU A 79 5.14 7.61 -13.90
CA GLU A 79 6.40 7.28 -14.58
C GLU A 79 7.09 8.54 -15.14
N THR A 80 6.36 9.63 -15.26
CA THR A 80 6.86 10.96 -15.64
C THR A 80 6.33 12.01 -14.67
N LYS A 81 6.99 13.17 -14.60
CA LYS A 81 6.47 14.29 -13.81
C LYS A 81 5.15 14.75 -14.43
N PRO A 82 4.03 14.77 -13.68
CA PRO A 82 2.76 15.25 -14.20
C PRO A 82 2.82 16.76 -14.51
N SER A 83 2.07 17.19 -15.51
CA SER A 83 1.85 18.59 -15.84
C SER A 83 0.92 19.27 -14.82
N GLU A 84 0.83 20.59 -14.87
CA GLU A 84 -0.12 21.34 -14.04
C GLU A 84 -1.58 20.99 -14.37
N GLU A 85 -1.88 20.76 -15.65
CA GLU A 85 -3.21 20.34 -16.11
C GLU A 85 -3.59 18.97 -15.56
N GLU A 86 -2.68 17.97 -15.68
CA GLU A 86 -2.87 16.64 -15.12
C GLU A 86 -3.05 16.67 -13.60
N LEU A 87 -2.27 17.50 -12.89
CA LEU A 87 -2.44 17.66 -11.44
C LEU A 87 -3.78 18.30 -11.10
N THR A 88 -4.25 19.26 -11.88
CA THR A 88 -5.56 19.88 -11.68
C THR A 88 -6.66 18.85 -11.81
N ASP A 89 -6.66 18.04 -12.88
CA ASP A 89 -7.61 16.95 -13.07
C ASP A 89 -7.64 15.98 -11.88
N ILE A 90 -6.47 15.62 -11.36
CA ILE A 90 -6.36 14.70 -10.24
C ILE A 90 -6.91 15.34 -8.95
N PHE A 91 -6.59 16.60 -8.68
CA PHE A 91 -7.10 17.30 -7.51
C PHE A 91 -8.62 17.50 -7.58
N ASP A 92 -9.18 17.76 -8.77
CA ASP A 92 -10.63 17.83 -8.96
C ASP A 92 -11.30 16.49 -8.62
N ILE A 93 -10.70 15.35 -9.02
CA ILE A 93 -11.17 14.02 -8.68
C ILE A 93 -11.07 13.75 -7.16
N ILE A 94 -9.98 14.16 -6.50
CA ILE A 94 -9.83 14.04 -5.05
C ILE A 94 -10.92 14.85 -4.33
N LEU A 95 -11.19 16.07 -4.79
CA LEU A 95 -12.26 16.92 -4.25
C LEU A 95 -13.64 16.29 -4.47
N GLU A 96 -13.91 15.73 -5.64
CA GLU A 96 -15.14 14.99 -5.92
C GLU A 96 -15.29 13.77 -5.00
N GLY A 97 -14.21 13.05 -4.77
CA GLY A 97 -14.16 11.88 -3.89
C GLY A 97 -14.41 12.21 -2.41
N GLY A 98 -14.23 13.48 -2.01
CA GLY A 98 -14.44 13.95 -0.64
C GLY A 98 -13.44 13.42 0.39
N GLY A 99 -12.35 12.79 -0.06
CA GLY A 99 -11.31 12.18 0.76
C GLY A 99 -9.93 12.82 0.60
N SER A 100 -8.90 12.12 1.09
CA SER A 100 -7.48 12.51 0.96
C SER A 100 -6.70 11.57 0.03
N GLU A 101 -7.35 10.62 -0.58
CA GLU A 101 -6.78 9.65 -1.52
C GLU A 101 -7.28 9.94 -2.94
N PRO A 102 -6.54 9.49 -3.95
CA PRO A 102 -5.31 8.69 -3.89
C PRO A 102 -4.06 9.49 -3.53
N ALA A 103 -3.06 8.80 -2.94
CA ALA A 103 -1.72 9.34 -2.77
C ALA A 103 -0.94 9.32 -4.10
N PHE A 104 0.20 10.02 -4.16
CA PHE A 104 1.05 10.11 -5.35
C PHE A 104 2.39 9.41 -5.13
N TYR A 105 2.84 8.69 -6.15
CA TYR A 105 4.11 7.98 -6.10
C TYR A 105 4.96 8.23 -7.35
N ASN A 106 6.24 8.55 -7.14
CA ASN A 106 7.19 8.75 -8.23
C ASN A 106 7.81 7.42 -8.66
N GLY A 107 7.17 6.71 -9.58
CA GLY A 107 7.59 5.42 -10.12
C GLY A 107 8.95 5.51 -10.83
N GLN A 108 9.20 6.60 -11.56
CA GLN A 108 10.49 6.79 -12.25
C GLN A 108 11.67 6.81 -11.26
N THR A 109 11.53 7.56 -10.15
CA THR A 109 12.58 7.62 -9.12
C THR A 109 12.70 6.29 -8.38
N ALA A 110 11.59 5.63 -8.09
CA ALA A 110 11.59 4.31 -7.48
C ALA A 110 12.37 3.29 -8.34
N ARG A 111 12.10 3.23 -9.64
CA ARG A 111 12.81 2.31 -10.56
C ARG A 111 14.30 2.68 -10.77
N LYS A 112 14.66 3.95 -10.68
CA LYS A 112 16.07 4.37 -10.68
C LYS A 112 16.82 3.87 -9.44
N ARG A 113 16.15 3.85 -8.28
CA ARG A 113 16.73 3.37 -7.01
C ARG A 113 16.75 1.84 -6.94
N ALA A 114 15.68 1.21 -7.40
CA ALA A 114 15.49 -0.24 -7.35
C ALA A 114 14.84 -0.71 -8.66
N ARG A 115 15.65 -1.25 -9.58
CA ARG A 115 15.16 -1.74 -10.89
C ARG A 115 14.11 -2.84 -10.77
N TRP A 116 14.09 -3.53 -9.64
CA TRP A 116 13.15 -4.60 -9.30
C TRP A 116 11.87 -4.10 -8.62
N PHE A 117 11.70 -2.79 -8.48
CA PHE A 117 10.51 -2.20 -7.87
C PHE A 117 9.23 -2.58 -8.62
N ASN A 118 8.27 -3.13 -7.90
CA ASN A 118 6.94 -3.45 -8.38
C ASN A 118 5.85 -2.86 -7.49
N LEU A 119 6.09 -2.78 -6.17
CA LEU A 119 5.11 -2.30 -5.20
C LEU A 119 5.81 -1.68 -3.98
N THR A 120 5.03 -1.13 -3.07
CA THR A 120 5.50 -0.62 -1.79
C THR A 120 4.80 -1.34 -0.63
N ASN A 121 5.27 -1.10 0.59
CA ASN A 121 4.47 -1.37 1.78
C ASN A 121 3.28 -0.38 1.85
N PRO A 122 2.28 -0.62 2.72
CA PRO A 122 1.07 0.22 2.80
C PRO A 122 1.30 1.72 3.04
N CYS A 123 2.41 2.09 3.67
CA CYS A 123 2.75 3.49 3.94
C CYS A 123 3.57 4.14 2.79
N GLY A 124 4.06 3.34 1.83
CA GLY A 124 4.74 3.83 0.63
C GLY A 124 6.24 4.11 0.76
N GLU A 125 6.86 3.93 1.93
CA GLU A 125 8.26 4.29 2.16
C GLU A 125 9.28 3.20 1.76
N ILE A 126 8.84 1.94 1.59
CA ILE A 126 9.72 0.81 1.26
C ILE A 126 9.45 0.34 -0.16
N LEU A 127 10.49 0.24 -0.98
CA LEU A 127 10.43 -0.36 -2.32
C LEU A 127 10.46 -1.88 -2.18
N LEU A 128 9.49 -2.56 -2.79
CA LEU A 128 9.35 -4.01 -2.73
C LEU A 128 9.32 -4.61 -4.15
N SER A 129 9.87 -5.81 -4.29
CA SER A 129 9.88 -6.56 -5.56
C SER A 129 8.61 -7.40 -5.75
N GLY A 130 7.93 -7.76 -4.67
CA GLY A 130 6.77 -8.64 -4.70
C GLY A 130 6.50 -9.27 -3.35
N ALA A 131 5.84 -10.45 -3.37
CA ALA A 131 5.53 -11.21 -2.17
C ALA A 131 6.79 -11.67 -1.43
N GLY A 132 6.69 -11.82 -0.12
CA GLY A 132 7.75 -12.36 0.72
C GLY A 132 8.72 -11.31 1.26
N SER A 133 8.35 -10.04 1.38
CA SER A 133 9.15 -9.00 2.00
C SER A 133 8.65 -8.65 3.41
N PHE A 134 9.54 -8.22 4.29
CA PHE A 134 9.19 -7.74 5.62
C PHE A 134 9.23 -6.21 5.72
N CYS A 135 8.25 -5.65 6.43
CA CYS A 135 8.27 -4.28 6.88
C CYS A 135 8.31 -4.26 8.42
N ASN A 136 9.52 -4.23 8.98
CA ASN A 136 9.70 -4.17 10.43
C ASN A 136 9.71 -2.73 10.90
N LEU A 137 8.88 -2.42 11.90
CA LEU A 137 8.79 -1.10 12.49
C LEU A 137 9.52 -1.05 13.82
N VAL A 138 10.27 0.03 14.02
CA VAL A 138 10.83 0.42 15.31
C VAL A 138 10.63 1.91 15.50
N GLU A 139 10.38 2.33 16.72
CA GLU A 139 10.18 3.73 17.08
C GLU A 139 11.25 4.19 18.06
N CYS A 140 11.62 5.46 17.97
CA CYS A 140 12.56 6.09 18.86
C CYS A 140 12.01 7.44 19.33
N ASP A 141 11.74 7.56 20.64
CA ASP A 141 11.30 8.82 21.22
C ASP A 141 12.49 9.79 21.37
N LEU A 142 12.58 10.72 20.43
CA LEU A 142 13.67 11.69 20.37
C LEU A 142 13.71 12.63 21.60
N ALA A 143 12.56 12.90 22.22
CA ALA A 143 12.48 13.78 23.38
C ALA A 143 13.22 13.24 24.61
N LYS A 144 13.37 11.90 24.69
CA LYS A 144 14.09 11.25 25.80
C LYS A 144 15.58 11.53 25.84
N PHE A 145 16.16 12.01 24.74
CA PHE A 145 17.60 12.25 24.64
C PHE A 145 18.00 13.68 25.03
N ASN A 146 17.07 14.61 25.23
CA ASN A 146 17.33 15.99 25.69
C ASN A 146 18.49 16.69 24.96
N GLY A 147 18.66 16.43 23.65
CA GLY A 147 19.75 16.97 22.85
C GLY A 147 21.07 16.20 22.94
N ASP A 148 21.13 15.09 23.65
CA ASP A 148 22.31 14.22 23.67
C ASP A 148 22.39 13.38 22.37
N PHE A 149 23.07 13.94 21.37
CA PHE A 149 23.28 13.30 20.08
C PHE A 149 24.16 12.05 20.15
N TYR A 150 25.02 11.92 21.15
CA TYR A 150 25.87 10.73 21.32
C TYR A 150 25.01 9.53 21.75
N GLU A 151 24.20 9.67 22.77
CA GLU A 151 23.27 8.62 23.19
C GLU A 151 22.20 8.32 22.15
N LEU A 152 21.66 9.34 21.45
CA LEU A 152 20.74 9.13 20.33
C LEU A 152 21.38 8.26 19.24
N LYS A 153 22.62 8.59 18.82
CA LYS A 153 23.34 7.81 17.81
C LYS A 153 23.59 6.37 18.24
N ARG A 154 23.89 6.16 19.51
CA ARG A 154 24.06 4.84 20.11
C ARG A 154 22.75 4.06 20.07
N ALA A 155 21.65 4.67 20.52
CA ALA A 155 20.32 4.07 20.52
C ALA A 155 19.88 3.68 19.08
N LEU A 156 20.02 4.59 18.12
CA LEU A 156 19.67 4.32 16.71
C LEU A 156 20.46 3.15 16.13
N ARG A 157 21.76 3.02 16.46
CA ARG A 157 22.56 1.86 16.05
C ARG A 157 22.06 0.55 16.65
N LEU A 158 21.69 0.56 17.92
CA LEU A 158 21.16 -0.63 18.61
C LEU A 158 19.80 -1.03 18.05
N ILE A 159 18.90 -0.07 17.87
CA ILE A 159 17.57 -0.28 17.31
C ILE A 159 17.66 -0.82 15.88
N SER A 160 18.51 -0.22 15.02
CA SER A 160 18.71 -0.70 13.65
C SER A 160 19.23 -2.13 13.59
N ARG A 161 20.17 -2.49 14.50
CA ARG A 161 20.67 -3.87 14.59
C ARG A 161 19.61 -4.84 15.09
N ALA A 162 18.81 -4.45 16.07
CA ALA A 162 17.71 -5.26 16.57
C ALA A 162 16.66 -5.49 15.48
N ASN A 163 16.27 -4.43 14.78
CA ASN A 163 15.32 -4.48 13.67
C ASN A 163 15.80 -5.41 12.55
N PHE A 164 17.07 -5.27 12.14
CA PHE A 164 17.65 -6.16 11.13
C PHE A 164 17.64 -7.63 11.58
N ARG A 165 17.97 -7.91 12.85
CA ARG A 165 17.94 -9.28 13.39
C ARG A 165 16.56 -9.92 13.41
N GLN A 166 15.49 -9.14 13.45
CA GLN A 166 14.12 -9.67 13.35
C GLN A 166 13.86 -10.33 11.99
N THR A 167 14.57 -9.92 10.94
CA THR A 167 14.47 -10.54 9.61
C THR A 167 15.28 -11.83 9.49
N CYS A 168 16.19 -12.12 10.44
CA CYS A 168 17.07 -13.28 10.44
C CYS A 168 16.48 -14.47 11.21
N VAL A 169 15.16 -14.53 11.35
CA VAL A 169 14.48 -15.64 12.00
C VAL A 169 14.49 -16.85 11.05
N SER A 170 14.84 -18.02 11.59
CA SER A 170 14.72 -19.28 10.83
C SER A 170 13.23 -19.58 10.60
N LEU A 171 12.85 -19.81 9.35
CA LEU A 171 11.50 -20.13 8.94
C LEU A 171 11.47 -21.62 8.52
N ASP A 172 11.55 -22.50 9.51
CA ASP A 172 11.67 -23.95 9.29
C ASP A 172 10.37 -24.59 8.77
N ASP A 173 9.24 -23.88 8.86
CA ASP A 173 7.90 -24.45 8.60
C ASP A 173 7.44 -24.37 7.13
N GLY A 174 8.29 -23.93 6.22
CA GLY A 174 7.95 -23.83 4.79
C GLY A 174 6.86 -22.81 4.44
N ILE A 175 6.50 -21.94 5.37
CA ILE A 175 5.47 -20.89 5.19
C ILE A 175 5.93 -19.83 4.19
N LEU A 176 7.22 -19.58 4.15
CA LEU A 176 7.83 -18.65 3.19
C LEU A 176 8.77 -19.39 2.25
N SER A 177 8.84 -18.90 1.02
CA SER A 177 9.69 -19.49 0.00
C SER A 177 11.17 -19.35 0.36
N LYS A 178 11.99 -20.34 -0.04
CA LYS A 178 13.46 -20.29 0.12
C LYS A 178 14.14 -19.18 -0.67
N SER A 179 13.40 -18.45 -1.49
CA SER A 179 13.86 -17.27 -2.24
C SER A 179 13.89 -15.98 -1.41
N TRP A 180 13.66 -16.11 -0.17
CA TRP A 180 13.57 -15.05 0.85
C TRP A 180 14.94 -14.53 1.28
#